data_66c8aa7e05d37c23d77572a321277fdf
#
_entry.id   66c8aa7e05d37c23d77572a321277fdf
#
_cell.length_a   1.000
_cell.length_b   1.000
_cell.length_c   1.000
_cell.angle_alpha   90.00
_cell.angle_beta   90.00
_cell.angle_gamma   90.00
#
_symmetry.space_group_name_H-M   'P 1'
#
loop_
_entity.id
_entity.type
_entity.pdbx_description
1 polymer ?
#
loop_
_entity_poly.entity_id
_entity_poly.type
_entity_poly.pdbx_seq_one_letter_code
_entity_poly.pdbx_strand_id
1 'polypeptide(L)' 'MVVAPMDAVVISVPAERGQAIRKGAPLVVLEAMKMEVVISAPHDGLVLSLHVTVGESVKTGASLAAVEALNGKLA' A
#
# COMPACT_ATOMS: atom_id res chain seq x y z
N MET A 1 -4.56 6.88 4.81
CA MET A 1 -3.18 6.65 4.39
C MET A 1 -2.70 5.28 4.87
N VAL A 2 -2.00 4.59 4.01
CA VAL A 2 -1.52 3.23 4.31
C VAL A 2 -0.07 3.34 4.78
N VAL A 3 0.22 2.76 5.92
CA VAL A 3 1.54 2.89 6.54
C VAL A 3 2.16 1.51 6.81
N ALA A 4 3.47 1.50 6.95
CA ALA A 4 4.20 0.27 7.26
C ALA A 4 3.92 -0.14 8.70
N PRO A 5 3.53 -1.40 8.94
CA PRO A 5 3.29 -1.88 10.30
C PRO A 5 4.57 -2.26 11.04
N MET A 6 5.68 -2.32 10.32
CA MET A 6 6.96 -2.72 10.89
C MET A 6 8.09 -2.21 10.00
N ASP A 7 9.32 -2.23 10.51
CA ASP A 7 10.49 -1.92 9.70
C ASP A 7 10.68 -3.04 8.69
N ALA A 8 10.87 -2.69 7.43
CA ALA A 8 10.91 -3.68 6.35
C ALA A 8 11.56 -3.10 5.10
N VAL A 9 11.71 -3.95 4.09
CA VAL A 9 12.21 -3.56 2.77
C VAL A 9 11.10 -3.82 1.76
N VAL A 10 10.90 -2.88 0.86
CA VAL A 10 9.90 -3.01 -0.20
C VAL A 10 10.43 -3.95 -1.27
N ILE A 11 9.73 -5.07 -1.50
CA ILE A 11 10.15 -6.03 -2.52
C ILE A 11 9.27 -6.00 -3.76
N SER A 12 8.06 -5.44 -3.66
CA SER A 12 7.16 -5.32 -4.81
C SER A 12 6.15 -4.22 -4.58
N VAL A 13 5.74 -3.54 -5.64
CA VAL A 13 4.69 -2.52 -5.59
C VAL A 13 3.70 -2.84 -6.71
N PRO A 14 2.80 -3.81 -6.49
CA PRO A 14 1.86 -4.22 -7.54
C PRO A 14 0.82 -3.18 -7.90
N ALA A 15 0.52 -2.23 -7.02
CA ALA A 15 -0.45 -1.19 -7.30
C ALA A 15 0.17 -0.06 -8.11
N GLU A 16 -0.68 0.70 -8.82
CA GLU A 16 -0.24 1.84 -9.62
C GLU A 16 -1.07 3.06 -9.24
N ARG A 17 -0.42 4.21 -9.32
CA ARG A 17 -1.12 5.47 -9.08
C ARG A 17 -2.24 5.63 -10.11
N GLY A 18 -3.40 6.07 -9.64
CA GLY A 18 -4.57 6.23 -10.50
C GLY A 18 -5.39 4.97 -10.69
N GLN A 19 -4.96 3.86 -10.14
CA GLN A 19 -5.65 2.59 -10.28
C GLN A 19 -6.84 2.53 -9.33
N ALA A 20 -7.97 2.03 -9.83
CA ALA A 20 -9.09 1.68 -8.96
C ALA A 20 -8.76 0.35 -8.30
N ILE A 21 -8.97 0.27 -7.00
CA ILE A 21 -8.54 -0.89 -6.23
C ILE A 21 -9.64 -1.33 -5.28
N ARG A 22 -9.72 -2.63 -5.06
CA ARG A 22 -10.69 -3.21 -4.15
C ARG A 22 -10.06 -3.50 -2.80
N LYS A 23 -10.88 -3.47 -1.75
CA LYS A 23 -10.46 -3.87 -0.43
C LYS A 23 -9.78 -5.23 -0.49
N GLY A 24 -8.61 -5.35 0.13
CA GLY A 24 -7.84 -6.58 0.16
C GLY A 24 -6.87 -6.75 -0.99
N ALA A 25 -6.93 -5.90 -2.02
CA ALA A 25 -5.99 -5.99 -3.13
C ALA A 25 -4.60 -5.56 -2.67
N PRO A 26 -3.54 -6.19 -3.18
CA PRO A 26 -2.19 -5.85 -2.74
C PRO A 26 -1.76 -4.48 -3.23
N LEU A 27 -1.22 -3.68 -2.32
CA LEU A 27 -0.67 -2.37 -2.64
C LEU A 27 0.84 -2.42 -2.70
N VAL A 28 1.45 -2.96 -1.67
CA VAL A 28 2.91 -3.02 -1.51
C VAL A 28 3.21 -4.34 -0.81
N VAL A 29 4.28 -4.99 -1.23
CA VAL A 29 4.75 -6.19 -0.56
C VAL A 29 6.07 -5.86 0.12
N LEU A 30 6.13 -6.13 1.40
CA LEU A 30 7.30 -5.87 2.23
C LEU A 30 7.94 -7.18 2.65
N GLU A 31 9.24 -7.14 2.93
CA GLU A 31 9.94 -8.25 3.54
C GLU A 31 10.49 -7.81 4.88
N ALA A 32 10.17 -8.55 5.92
CA ALA A 32 10.67 -8.30 7.27
C ALA A 32 10.95 -9.64 7.92
N MET A 33 12.13 -9.79 8.49
CA MET A 33 12.51 -10.99 9.24
C MET A 33 12.30 -12.26 8.40
N LYS A 34 12.66 -12.19 7.11
CA LYS A 34 12.57 -13.31 6.16
C LYS A 34 11.14 -13.74 5.86
N MET A 35 10.17 -12.89 6.14
CA MET A 35 8.77 -13.15 5.82
C MET A 35 8.26 -12.06 4.91
N GLU A 36 7.38 -12.44 3.98
CA GLU A 36 6.71 -11.47 3.15
C GLU A 36 5.45 -11.00 3.84
N VAL A 37 5.26 -9.69 3.84
CA VAL A 37 4.06 -9.06 4.40
C VAL A 37 3.38 -8.29 3.28
N VAL A 38 2.18 -8.71 2.92
CA VAL A 38 1.41 -8.03 1.88
C VAL A 38 0.58 -6.93 2.54
N ILE A 39 0.80 -5.70 2.10
CA ILE A 39 0.03 -4.56 2.57
C ILE A 39 -1.11 -4.37 1.59
N SER A 40 -2.32 -4.59 2.07
CA SER A 40 -3.52 -4.60 1.24
C SER A 40 -4.30 -3.31 1.38
N ALA A 41 -5.15 -3.05 0.39
CA ALA A 41 -6.04 -1.89 0.45
C ALA A 41 -7.03 -2.05 1.60
N PRO A 42 -7.19 -1.03 2.45
CA PRO A 42 -8.10 -1.11 3.60
C PRO A 42 -9.57 -1.00 3.19
N HIS A 43 -9.83 -0.50 2.01
CA HIS A 43 -11.20 -0.34 1.49
C HIS A 43 -11.11 -0.18 -0.02
N ASP A 44 -12.26 -0.27 -0.68
CA ASP A 44 -12.33 0.04 -2.11
C ASP A 44 -11.98 1.50 -2.31
N GLY A 45 -11.23 1.79 -3.36
CA GLY A 45 -10.85 3.16 -3.58
C GLY A 45 -9.99 3.36 -4.81
N LEU A 46 -9.40 4.54 -4.87
CA LEU A 46 -8.50 4.94 -5.93
C LEU A 46 -7.13 5.19 -5.32
N VAL A 47 -6.10 4.63 -5.93
CA VAL A 47 -4.73 4.87 -5.47
C VAL A 47 -4.33 6.27 -5.86
N LEU A 48 -4.23 7.17 -4.87
CA LEU A 48 -3.86 8.56 -5.11
C LEU A 48 -2.36 8.70 -5.33
N SER A 49 -1.58 8.01 -4.54
CA SER A 49 -0.12 8.10 -4.63
C SER A 49 0.53 6.88 -4.02
N LEU A 50 1.74 6.61 -4.49
CA LEU A 50 2.60 5.59 -3.94
C LEU A 50 3.89 6.28 -3.51
N HIS A 51 4.31 6.05 -2.28
CA HIS A 51 5.38 6.81 -1.65
C HIS A 51 6.69 6.02 -1.55
N VAL A 52 6.70 4.80 -2.07
CA VAL A 52 7.87 3.92 -1.95
C VAL A 52 8.17 3.25 -3.28
N THR A 53 9.41 2.79 -3.41
CA THR A 53 9.86 2.05 -4.59
C THR A 53 10.50 0.74 -4.14
N VAL A 54 10.57 -0.21 -5.06
CA VAL A 54 11.19 -1.51 -4.80
C VAL A 54 12.64 -1.30 -4.37
N GLY A 55 13.03 -1.98 -3.30
CA GLY A 55 14.37 -1.89 -2.73
C GLY A 55 14.51 -0.89 -1.62
N GLU A 56 13.49 -0.06 -1.39
CA GLU A 56 13.55 0.97 -0.36
C GLU A 56 13.31 0.36 1.02
N SER A 57 14.08 0.82 2.02
CA SER A 57 13.86 0.45 3.41
C SER A 57 12.85 1.40 4.02
N VAL A 58 11.89 0.85 4.75
CA VAL A 58 10.87 1.66 5.42
C VAL A 58 10.86 1.34 6.91
N LYS A 59 10.46 2.34 7.70
CA LYS A 59 10.32 2.19 9.15
C LYS A 59 8.86 2.07 9.51
N THR A 60 8.61 1.50 10.68
CA THR A 60 7.25 1.45 11.22
C THR A 60 6.60 2.82 11.15
N GLY A 61 5.40 2.87 10.59
CA GLY A 61 4.66 4.14 10.45
C GLY A 61 4.99 4.92 9.19
N ALA A 62 5.96 4.47 8.40
CA ALA A 62 6.28 5.17 7.15
C ALA A 62 5.10 5.09 6.19
N SER A 63 4.84 6.19 5.48
CA SER A 63 3.75 6.24 4.52
C SER A 63 4.10 5.41 3.29
N LEU A 64 3.24 4.47 2.95
CA LEU A 64 3.44 3.61 1.78
C LEU A 64 2.61 4.07 0.61
N ALA A 65 1.36 4.44 0.86
CA ALA A 65 0.43 4.81 -0.19
C ALA A 65 -0.71 5.63 0.38
N ALA A 66 -1.38 6.36 -0.49
CA ALA A 66 -2.62 7.04 -0.15
C ALA A 66 -3.72 6.49 -1.04
N VAL A 67 -4.82 6.07 -0.44
CA VAL A 67 -5.98 5.52 -1.14
C VAL A 67 -7.20 6.32 -0.75
N GLU A 68 -7.88 6.86 -1.75
CA GLU A 68 -9.11 7.60 -1.53
C GLU A 68 -10.29 6.65 -1.61
N ALA A 69 -11.19 6.72 -0.65
CA ALA A 69 -12.33 5.83 -0.62
C ALA A 69 -13.30 6.17 -1.76
N LEU A 70 -13.71 5.14 -2.48
CA LEU A 70 -14.79 5.23 -3.47
C LEU A 70 -16.03 4.68 -2.80
N ASN A 71 -16.75 5.53 -2.11
CA ASN A 71 -17.93 5.08 -1.39
C ASN A 71 -19.19 5.68 -1.98
N GLY A 72 -20.28 5.44 -1.34
CA GLY A 72 -21.59 5.83 -1.85
C GLY A 72 -21.75 7.30 -2.16
N LYS A 73 -20.88 8.15 -1.69
CA LYS A 73 -21.01 9.56 -2.00
C LYS A 73 -20.84 9.85 -3.48
N LEU A 74 -20.29 8.92 -4.20
CA LEU A 74 -20.16 9.06 -5.63
C LEU A 74 -21.48 8.82 -6.35
N ALA A 75 -22.40 8.30 -5.64
CA ALA A 75 -23.71 8.05 -6.20
C ALA A 75 -24.46 9.37 -6.37
#